data_b6c073eb268e7d24d10a64d18ee61297
#
_entry.id   b6c073eb268e7d24d10a64d18ee61297
#
_cell.length_a   1.000
_cell.length_b   1.000
_cell.length_c   1.000
_cell.angle_alpha   90.00
_cell.angle_beta   90.00
_cell.angle_gamma   90.00
#
_symmetry.space_group_name_H-M   'P 1'
#
loop_
_entity.id
_entity.type
_entity.pdbx_description
1 polymer ?
#
loop_
_entity_poly.entity_id
_entity_poly.type
_entity_poly.pdbx_seq_one_letter_code
_entity_poly.pdbx_strand_id
1 'polypeptide(L)'
;MIGTVFAAGLGADLLARRLHLPRVTVLLLAGLALGQSGAQVLPSPTEPVQQFLSVTALSMVAFLLGSSLSLDTLRSAGRAIVILSLAVVLGTLAVVSLGLWALGLPLGLALLLAAIATATDPAATQEVITQSRQDSLFTRTLKGIVAIDDAWGLIAFSLVVLVVQPLAGATGAETGAETGIVMALLREVLGSILLGAAAGVLGGWLSGRLAPGQPLQIEALALVFTLTGAALALDLSYLITTMVAGAVLVNTAHHHDRAFHEIEHIKWPFMVLFFVLAGATLDLGAVAALGLLGAAFVSLRIVARVLGGWAGAQLGGTAPAHAMLYGPALLPQAGVAVGTALIAAETFPQWADIIMPLTLGATVVFELLGPPLALWAIKRSAAQPQHSQK
;
A
#
# COMPACT_ATOMS: atom_id res chain seq x y z
N MET A 1 22.87 0.55 16.39
CA MET A 1 21.55 0.83 15.78
C MET A 1 20.92 -0.39 15.10
N ILE A 2 21.50 -0.93 13.99
CA ILE A 2 20.88 -2.07 13.27
C ILE A 2 20.66 -3.30 14.18
N GLY A 3 21.66 -3.68 14.99
CA GLY A 3 21.54 -4.79 15.94
C GLY A 3 20.42 -4.58 16.98
N THR A 4 20.23 -3.35 17.46
CA THR A 4 19.14 -3.00 18.40
C THR A 4 17.78 -3.15 17.73
N VAL A 5 17.67 -2.72 16.47
CA VAL A 5 16.43 -2.86 15.69
C VAL A 5 16.09 -4.33 15.45
N PHE A 6 17.08 -5.18 15.10
CA PHE A 6 16.86 -6.62 14.94
C PHE A 6 16.51 -7.30 16.27
N ALA A 7 17.14 -6.91 17.39
CA ALA A 7 16.79 -7.43 18.71
C ALA A 7 15.35 -7.05 19.10
N ALA A 8 14.95 -5.80 18.86
CA ALA A 8 13.59 -5.34 19.04
C ALA A 8 12.60 -6.10 18.13
N GLY A 9 12.98 -6.32 16.88
CA GLY A 9 12.21 -7.11 15.92
C GLY A 9 11.99 -8.55 16.34
N LEU A 10 13.03 -9.20 16.87
CA LEU A 10 12.92 -10.55 17.41
C LEU A 10 11.98 -10.58 18.63
N GLY A 11 12.12 -9.64 19.57
CA GLY A 11 11.23 -9.50 20.72
C GLY A 11 9.78 -9.24 20.29
N ALA A 12 9.58 -8.39 19.30
CA ALA A 12 8.27 -8.10 18.72
C ALA A 12 7.64 -9.33 18.05
N ASP A 13 8.40 -10.14 17.30
CA ASP A 13 7.88 -11.39 16.70
C ASP A 13 7.44 -12.40 17.76
N LEU A 14 8.23 -12.56 18.83
CA LEU A 14 7.87 -13.43 19.94
C LEU A 14 6.60 -12.93 20.66
N LEU A 15 6.49 -11.62 20.86
CA LEU A 15 5.32 -11.01 21.50
C LEU A 15 4.07 -11.10 20.61
N ALA A 16 4.21 -10.86 19.32
CA ALA A 16 3.14 -10.99 18.33
C ALA A 16 2.52 -12.38 18.34
N ARG A 17 3.36 -13.42 18.40
CA ARG A 17 2.92 -14.83 18.49
C ARG A 17 2.15 -15.09 19.78
N ARG A 18 2.62 -14.59 20.93
CA ARG A 18 1.95 -14.77 22.22
C ARG A 18 0.61 -14.04 22.31
N LEU A 19 0.54 -12.83 21.81
CA LEU A 19 -0.66 -11.98 21.85
C LEU A 19 -1.63 -12.25 20.70
N HIS A 20 -1.27 -13.10 19.74
CA HIS A 20 -2.05 -13.37 18.50
C HIS A 20 -2.33 -12.09 17.68
N LEU A 21 -1.42 -11.10 17.78
CA LEU A 21 -1.47 -9.85 17.04
C LEU A 21 -0.69 -9.96 15.72
N PRO A 22 -1.00 -9.10 14.73
CA PRO A 22 -0.16 -8.97 13.53
C PRO A 22 1.26 -8.57 13.89
N ARG A 23 2.24 -9.21 13.26
CA ARG A 23 3.65 -8.90 13.46
C ARG A 23 3.95 -7.43 13.15
N VAL A 24 3.37 -6.91 12.08
CA VAL A 24 3.50 -5.51 11.67
C VAL A 24 3.13 -4.56 12.80
N THR A 25 1.96 -4.74 13.41
CA THR A 25 1.50 -3.89 14.51
C THR A 25 2.48 -3.93 15.69
N VAL A 26 3.00 -5.11 16.05
CA VAL A 26 3.92 -5.23 17.20
C VAL A 26 5.29 -4.65 16.87
N LEU A 27 5.76 -4.75 15.60
CA LEU A 27 6.99 -4.10 15.13
C LEU A 27 6.86 -2.57 15.16
N LEU A 28 5.74 -2.03 14.70
CA LEU A 28 5.44 -0.59 14.78
C LEU A 28 5.38 -0.10 16.23
N LEU A 29 4.71 -0.85 17.11
CA LEU A 29 4.64 -0.53 18.56
C LEU A 29 6.02 -0.61 19.22
N ALA A 30 6.84 -1.59 18.86
CA ALA A 30 8.22 -1.68 19.37
C ALA A 30 9.06 -0.48 18.89
N GLY A 31 8.91 -0.09 17.63
CA GLY A 31 9.52 1.12 17.07
C GLY A 31 9.06 2.37 17.82
N LEU A 32 7.76 2.54 18.00
CA LEU A 32 7.17 3.67 18.74
C LEU A 32 7.69 3.74 20.18
N ALA A 33 7.75 2.59 20.89
CA ALA A 33 8.24 2.53 22.26
C ALA A 33 9.73 2.88 22.38
N LEU A 34 10.54 2.55 21.39
CA LEU A 34 11.99 2.81 21.36
C LEU A 34 12.37 4.11 20.66
N GLY A 35 11.43 4.71 19.91
CA GLY A 35 11.62 5.91 19.09
C GLY A 35 11.38 7.22 19.85
N GLN A 36 11.10 8.28 19.05
CA GLN A 36 10.97 9.67 19.53
C GLN A 36 9.85 9.88 20.53
N SER A 37 8.71 9.22 20.32
CA SER A 37 7.53 9.32 21.20
C SER A 37 7.62 8.42 22.43
N GLY A 38 8.67 7.58 22.53
CA GLY A 38 8.89 6.64 23.65
C GLY A 38 10.20 6.86 24.38
N ALA A 39 10.97 5.80 24.56
CA ALA A 39 12.20 5.78 25.36
C ALA A 39 13.41 6.49 24.70
N GLN A 40 13.30 6.93 23.46
CA GLN A 40 14.35 7.63 22.69
C GLN A 40 15.68 6.83 22.59
N VAL A 41 15.60 5.50 22.61
CA VAL A 41 16.76 4.60 22.49
C VAL A 41 17.24 4.51 21.05
N LEU A 42 16.29 4.55 20.11
CA LEU A 42 16.60 4.56 18.68
C LEU A 42 16.73 6.02 18.21
N PRO A 43 17.90 6.39 17.66
CA PRO A 43 18.02 7.68 16.99
C PRO A 43 17.11 7.70 15.77
N SER A 44 16.56 8.87 15.44
CA SER A 44 15.83 9.05 14.20
C SER A 44 16.74 8.66 13.04
N PRO A 45 16.31 7.75 12.15
CA PRO A 45 17.07 7.44 10.97
C PRO A 45 17.25 8.72 10.15
N THR A 46 18.42 8.89 9.55
CA THR A 46 18.59 9.97 8.58
C THR A 46 17.66 9.71 7.39
N GLU A 47 17.13 10.76 6.81
CA GLU A 47 16.16 10.68 5.70
C GLU A 47 16.62 9.72 4.56
N PRO A 48 17.91 9.74 4.11
CA PRO A 48 18.37 8.80 3.09
C PRO A 48 18.32 7.34 3.53
N VAL A 49 18.59 7.03 4.79
CA VAL A 49 18.53 5.64 5.31
C VAL A 49 17.08 5.16 5.38
N GLN A 50 16.17 6.00 5.84
CA GLN A 50 14.75 5.68 5.90
C GLN A 50 14.19 5.46 4.49
N GLN A 51 14.51 6.35 3.55
CA GLN A 51 14.10 6.22 2.15
C GLN A 51 14.64 4.94 1.51
N PHE A 52 15.94 4.64 1.68
CA PHE A 52 16.53 3.42 1.15
C PHE A 52 15.84 2.15 1.67
N LEU A 53 15.57 2.08 2.97
CA LEU A 53 14.92 0.91 3.57
C LEU A 53 13.46 0.77 3.11
N SER A 54 12.74 1.90 3.04
CA SER A 54 11.36 1.93 2.56
C SER A 54 11.27 1.47 1.11
N VAL A 55 12.06 2.07 0.22
CA VAL A 55 12.10 1.71 -1.21
C VAL A 55 12.45 0.25 -1.39
N THR A 56 13.46 -0.25 -0.66
CA THR A 56 13.91 -1.64 -0.72
C THR A 56 12.82 -2.61 -0.28
N ALA A 57 12.25 -2.40 0.92
CA ALA A 57 11.22 -3.27 1.47
C ALA A 57 9.95 -3.28 0.60
N LEU A 58 9.50 -2.10 0.19
CA LEU A 58 8.28 -1.94 -0.62
C LEU A 58 8.45 -2.51 -2.03
N SER A 59 9.63 -2.38 -2.66
CA SER A 59 9.89 -2.98 -3.98
C SER A 59 9.83 -4.51 -3.94
N MET A 60 10.40 -5.13 -2.90
CA MET A 60 10.30 -6.59 -2.70
C MET A 60 8.84 -7.02 -2.51
N VAL A 61 8.08 -6.30 -1.70
CA VAL A 61 6.66 -6.59 -1.46
C VAL A 61 5.84 -6.41 -2.73
N ALA A 62 6.05 -5.33 -3.48
CA ALA A 62 5.37 -5.07 -4.74
C ALA A 62 5.66 -6.16 -5.78
N PHE A 63 6.92 -6.61 -5.89
CA PHE A 63 7.29 -7.74 -6.74
C PHE A 63 6.54 -9.03 -6.36
N LEU A 64 6.45 -9.35 -5.06
CA LEU A 64 5.69 -10.51 -4.56
C LEU A 64 4.18 -10.35 -4.77
N LEU A 65 3.63 -9.13 -4.62
CA LEU A 65 2.23 -8.86 -4.96
C LEU A 65 1.95 -9.08 -6.45
N GLY A 66 2.91 -8.77 -7.32
CA GLY A 66 2.82 -9.06 -8.75
C GLY A 66 2.53 -10.53 -9.03
N SER A 67 3.09 -11.45 -8.22
CA SER A 67 2.80 -12.89 -8.38
C SER A 67 1.34 -13.27 -8.14
N SER A 68 0.61 -12.47 -7.37
CA SER A 68 -0.83 -12.68 -7.16
C SER A 68 -1.69 -12.36 -8.38
N LEU A 69 -1.13 -11.64 -9.37
CA LEU A 69 -1.76 -11.33 -10.66
C LEU A 69 -1.47 -12.42 -11.71
N SER A 70 -1.36 -13.67 -11.29
CA SER A 70 -1.26 -14.82 -12.21
C SER A 70 -2.53 -14.95 -13.06
N LEU A 71 -2.38 -15.47 -14.29
CA LEU A 71 -3.51 -15.70 -15.21
C LEU A 71 -4.61 -16.56 -14.58
N ASP A 72 -4.25 -17.52 -13.73
CA ASP A 72 -5.22 -18.35 -13.03
C ASP A 72 -6.02 -17.54 -11.98
N THR A 73 -5.35 -16.67 -11.23
CA THR A 73 -6.02 -15.75 -10.31
C THR A 73 -6.90 -14.75 -11.06
N LEU A 74 -6.41 -14.18 -12.15
CA LEU A 74 -7.17 -13.23 -12.95
C LEU A 74 -8.38 -13.89 -13.64
N ARG A 75 -8.28 -15.14 -14.07
CA ARG A 75 -9.42 -15.89 -14.61
C ARG A 75 -10.47 -16.24 -13.56
N SER A 76 -10.04 -16.56 -12.33
CA SER A 76 -10.95 -16.97 -11.25
C SER A 76 -11.54 -15.79 -10.47
N ALA A 77 -10.78 -14.71 -10.26
CA ALA A 77 -11.15 -13.59 -9.40
C ALA A 77 -10.99 -12.20 -10.04
N GLY A 78 -10.48 -12.09 -11.28
CA GLY A 78 -10.10 -10.80 -11.88
C GLY A 78 -11.24 -9.80 -11.96
N ARG A 79 -12.46 -10.24 -12.29
CA ARG A 79 -13.64 -9.37 -12.29
C ARG A 79 -13.92 -8.81 -10.88
N ALA A 80 -13.85 -9.66 -9.86
CA ALA A 80 -14.06 -9.27 -8.47
C ALA A 80 -12.95 -8.30 -8.01
N ILE A 81 -11.69 -8.57 -8.37
CA ILE A 81 -10.55 -7.72 -8.04
C ILE A 81 -10.75 -6.31 -8.59
N VAL A 82 -11.04 -6.18 -9.89
CA VAL A 82 -11.21 -4.86 -10.55
C VAL A 82 -12.42 -4.12 -10.02
N ILE A 83 -13.58 -4.78 -9.90
CA ILE A 83 -14.81 -4.13 -9.42
C ILE A 83 -14.67 -3.71 -7.95
N LEU A 84 -14.10 -4.58 -7.10
CA LEU A 84 -13.91 -4.27 -5.68
C LEU A 84 -12.92 -3.12 -5.49
N SER A 85 -11.76 -3.14 -6.13
CA SER A 85 -10.78 -2.07 -6.01
C SER A 85 -11.34 -0.73 -6.48
N LEU A 86 -12.01 -0.71 -7.63
CA LEU A 86 -12.63 0.50 -8.15
C LEU A 86 -13.76 1.01 -7.24
N ALA A 87 -14.62 0.12 -6.72
CA ALA A 87 -15.69 0.48 -5.80
C ALA A 87 -15.15 1.04 -4.47
N VAL A 88 -14.05 0.49 -3.96
CA VAL A 88 -13.40 0.97 -2.73
C VAL A 88 -12.80 2.36 -2.97
N VAL A 89 -12.11 2.59 -4.08
CA VAL A 89 -11.52 3.90 -4.42
C VAL A 89 -12.60 4.95 -4.63
N LEU A 90 -13.58 4.67 -5.49
CA LEU A 90 -14.69 5.62 -5.76
C LEU A 90 -15.56 5.86 -4.52
N GLY A 91 -15.83 4.81 -3.75
CA GLY A 91 -16.56 4.91 -2.47
C GLY A 91 -15.79 5.77 -1.47
N THR A 92 -14.46 5.62 -1.39
CA THR A 92 -13.63 6.44 -0.50
C THR A 92 -13.64 7.90 -0.96
N LEU A 93 -13.45 8.16 -2.26
CA LEU A 93 -13.55 9.51 -2.82
C LEU A 93 -14.90 10.16 -2.50
N ALA A 94 -16.01 9.46 -2.75
CA ALA A 94 -17.34 10.02 -2.56
C ALA A 94 -17.66 10.26 -1.07
N VAL A 95 -17.49 9.25 -0.22
CA VAL A 95 -17.90 9.34 1.20
C VAL A 95 -17.02 10.32 1.97
N VAL A 96 -15.70 10.28 1.75
CA VAL A 96 -14.78 11.17 2.48
C VAL A 96 -14.93 12.61 1.99
N SER A 97 -14.99 12.85 0.67
CA SER A 97 -15.15 14.23 0.17
C SER A 97 -16.49 14.85 0.57
N LEU A 98 -17.61 14.13 0.41
CA LEU A 98 -18.92 14.63 0.78
C LEU A 98 -19.03 14.82 2.30
N GLY A 99 -18.50 13.90 3.10
CA GLY A 99 -18.51 14.00 4.55
C GLY A 99 -17.70 15.19 5.06
N LEU A 100 -16.48 15.40 4.56
CA LEU A 100 -15.65 16.54 4.94
C LEU A 100 -16.23 17.88 4.44
N TRP A 101 -16.81 17.90 3.24
CA TRP A 101 -17.52 19.08 2.72
C TRP A 101 -18.74 19.42 3.57
N ALA A 102 -19.52 18.43 3.97
CA ALA A 102 -20.67 18.61 4.87
C ALA A 102 -20.26 19.12 6.26
N LEU A 103 -19.03 18.87 6.69
CA LEU A 103 -18.44 19.42 7.92
C LEU A 103 -17.88 20.85 7.74
N GLY A 104 -18.04 21.43 6.56
CA GLY A 104 -17.67 22.84 6.27
C GLY A 104 -16.30 23.04 5.67
N LEU A 105 -15.56 21.99 5.26
CA LEU A 105 -14.30 22.14 4.54
C LEU A 105 -14.55 22.62 3.10
N PRO A 106 -13.63 23.42 2.53
CA PRO A 106 -13.67 23.73 1.10
C PRO A 106 -13.70 22.45 0.27
N LEU A 107 -14.53 22.42 -0.78
CA LEU A 107 -14.69 21.22 -1.62
C LEU A 107 -13.36 20.71 -2.19
N GLY A 108 -12.46 21.64 -2.62
CA GLY A 108 -11.15 21.28 -3.12
C GLY A 108 -10.29 20.54 -2.08
N LEU A 109 -10.25 21.06 -0.84
CA LEU A 109 -9.53 20.40 0.25
C LEU A 109 -10.16 19.04 0.60
N ALA A 110 -11.50 18.96 0.64
CA ALA A 110 -12.21 17.71 0.91
C ALA A 110 -11.91 16.63 -0.15
N LEU A 111 -11.85 17.02 -1.43
CA LEU A 111 -11.49 16.13 -2.53
C LEU A 111 -10.03 15.65 -2.44
N LEU A 112 -9.08 16.53 -2.13
CA LEU A 112 -7.66 16.16 -1.95
C LEU A 112 -7.48 15.17 -0.80
N LEU A 113 -8.08 15.45 0.36
CA LEU A 113 -8.05 14.55 1.51
C LEU A 113 -8.71 13.21 1.20
N ALA A 114 -9.81 13.21 0.43
CA ALA A 114 -10.47 11.99 -0.01
C ALA A 114 -9.59 11.17 -0.95
N ALA A 115 -8.87 11.81 -1.87
CA ALA A 115 -7.93 11.12 -2.76
C ALA A 115 -6.75 10.51 -1.97
N ILE A 116 -6.18 11.23 -1.02
CA ILE A 116 -5.15 10.72 -0.11
C ILE A 116 -5.66 9.52 0.70
N ALA A 117 -6.93 9.56 1.13
CA ALA A 117 -7.58 8.48 1.88
C ALA A 117 -7.78 7.19 1.05
N THR A 118 -7.66 7.22 -0.27
CA THR A 118 -7.75 6.01 -1.10
C THR A 118 -6.56 5.08 -0.96
N ALA A 119 -5.39 5.58 -0.54
CA ALA A 119 -4.18 4.76 -0.42
C ALA A 119 -4.35 3.62 0.60
N THR A 120 -3.79 2.44 0.27
CA THR A 120 -3.65 1.29 1.17
C THR A 120 -2.17 1.06 1.50
N ASP A 121 -1.89 0.18 2.47
CA ASP A 121 -0.55 -0.31 2.73
C ASP A 121 -0.40 -1.74 2.21
N PRO A 122 0.27 -1.92 1.05
CA PRO A 122 0.49 -3.24 0.48
C PRO A 122 1.40 -4.11 1.37
N ALA A 123 2.39 -3.51 2.05
CA ALA A 123 3.35 -4.22 2.88
C ALA A 123 2.69 -4.83 4.12
N ALA A 124 1.93 -4.02 4.88
CA ALA A 124 1.22 -4.50 6.05
C ALA A 124 0.16 -5.53 5.69
N THR A 125 -0.62 -5.29 4.63
CA THR A 125 -1.67 -6.23 4.20
C THR A 125 -1.09 -7.56 3.74
N GLN A 126 -0.04 -7.54 2.92
CA GLN A 126 0.64 -8.76 2.46
C GLN A 126 1.23 -9.55 3.62
N GLU A 127 1.86 -8.89 4.59
CA GLU A 127 2.43 -9.57 5.76
C GLU A 127 1.36 -10.21 6.63
N VAL A 128 0.23 -9.53 6.83
CA VAL A 128 -0.92 -10.07 7.59
C VAL A 128 -1.49 -11.31 6.89
N ILE A 129 -1.62 -11.30 5.56
CA ILE A 129 -2.07 -12.45 4.78
C ILE A 129 -1.08 -13.62 4.94
N THR A 130 0.22 -13.35 4.80
CA THR A 130 1.28 -14.36 4.97
C THR A 130 1.25 -14.96 6.37
N GLN A 131 1.14 -14.12 7.41
CA GLN A 131 1.04 -14.54 8.79
C GLN A 131 -0.21 -15.40 9.08
N SER A 132 -1.32 -15.09 8.42
CA SER A 132 -2.58 -15.84 8.60
C SER A 132 -2.51 -17.27 8.11
N ARG A 133 -1.58 -17.60 7.21
CA ARG A 133 -1.42 -18.87 6.51
C ARG A 133 -2.72 -19.34 5.81
N GLN A 134 -3.60 -18.42 5.46
CA GLN A 134 -4.85 -18.71 4.78
C GLN A 134 -4.65 -18.56 3.26
N ASP A 135 -4.90 -19.63 2.53
CA ASP A 135 -4.99 -19.62 1.06
C ASP A 135 -6.43 -19.88 0.63
N SER A 136 -7.20 -18.83 0.45
CA SER A 136 -8.60 -18.85 0.10
C SER A 136 -8.86 -17.90 -1.06
N LEU A 137 -10.03 -18.04 -1.71
CA LEU A 137 -10.43 -17.07 -2.75
C LEU A 137 -10.49 -15.65 -2.19
N PHE A 138 -10.90 -15.46 -0.92
CA PHE A 138 -10.90 -14.18 -0.24
C PHE A 138 -9.49 -13.56 -0.16
N THR A 139 -8.50 -14.32 0.31
CA THR A 139 -7.12 -13.81 0.44
C THR A 139 -6.45 -13.59 -0.90
N ARG A 140 -6.73 -14.43 -1.92
CA ARG A 140 -6.25 -14.22 -3.30
C ARG A 140 -6.86 -12.95 -3.91
N THR A 141 -8.17 -12.76 -3.75
CA THR A 141 -8.85 -11.53 -4.18
C THR A 141 -8.28 -10.31 -3.46
N LEU A 142 -8.07 -10.39 -2.14
CA LEU A 142 -7.50 -9.31 -1.34
C LEU A 142 -6.09 -8.93 -1.81
N LYS A 143 -5.20 -9.90 -2.07
CA LYS A 143 -3.88 -9.67 -2.65
C LYS A 143 -3.96 -8.95 -4.01
N GLY A 144 -4.87 -9.41 -4.87
CA GLY A 144 -5.08 -8.79 -6.17
C GLY A 144 -5.58 -7.35 -6.08
N ILE A 145 -6.52 -7.06 -5.14
CA ILE A 145 -6.99 -5.69 -4.90
C ILE A 145 -5.83 -4.80 -4.47
N VAL A 146 -5.08 -5.19 -3.45
CA VAL A 146 -3.97 -4.41 -2.91
C VAL A 146 -2.87 -4.19 -3.96
N ALA A 147 -2.64 -5.16 -4.85
CA ALA A 147 -1.68 -5.03 -5.94
C ALA A 147 -2.02 -3.89 -6.91
N ILE A 148 -3.30 -3.65 -7.20
CA ILE A 148 -3.72 -2.63 -8.16
C ILE A 148 -4.20 -1.32 -7.51
N ASP A 149 -4.42 -1.32 -6.20
CA ASP A 149 -5.02 -0.20 -5.47
C ASP A 149 -4.10 1.03 -5.46
N ASP A 150 -2.79 0.85 -5.39
CA ASP A 150 -1.81 1.94 -5.48
C ASP A 150 -1.87 2.67 -6.83
N ALA A 151 -2.03 1.93 -7.93
CA ALA A 151 -2.19 2.53 -9.26
C ALA A 151 -3.50 3.34 -9.34
N TRP A 152 -4.61 2.80 -8.82
CA TRP A 152 -5.88 3.52 -8.74
C TRP A 152 -5.78 4.76 -7.86
N GLY A 153 -5.09 4.65 -6.71
CA GLY A 153 -4.86 5.77 -5.79
C GLY A 153 -4.12 6.93 -6.47
N LEU A 154 -3.04 6.64 -7.18
CA LEU A 154 -2.27 7.65 -7.93
C LEU A 154 -3.10 8.29 -9.05
N ILE A 155 -3.84 7.49 -9.83
CA ILE A 155 -4.73 8.01 -10.89
C ILE A 155 -5.81 8.90 -10.29
N ALA A 156 -6.48 8.44 -9.23
CA ALA A 156 -7.52 9.20 -8.55
C ALA A 156 -7.00 10.52 -7.98
N PHE A 157 -5.83 10.49 -7.33
CA PHE A 157 -5.17 11.67 -6.78
C PHE A 157 -4.85 12.69 -7.89
N SER A 158 -4.25 12.25 -8.99
CA SER A 158 -3.89 13.15 -10.10
C SER A 158 -5.12 13.76 -10.77
N LEU A 159 -6.20 12.99 -10.95
CA LEU A 159 -7.46 13.51 -11.48
C LEU A 159 -8.09 14.53 -10.52
N VAL A 160 -8.01 14.28 -9.21
CA VAL A 160 -8.50 15.22 -8.20
C VAL A 160 -7.68 16.51 -8.21
N VAL A 161 -6.35 16.44 -8.31
CA VAL A 161 -5.49 17.63 -8.43
C VAL A 161 -5.91 18.49 -9.63
N LEU A 162 -6.15 17.87 -10.80
CA LEU A 162 -6.62 18.57 -12.01
C LEU A 162 -7.96 19.30 -11.78
N VAL A 163 -8.90 18.67 -11.07
CA VAL A 163 -10.21 19.27 -10.79
C VAL A 163 -10.11 20.37 -9.74
N VAL A 164 -9.20 20.24 -8.79
CA VAL A 164 -9.07 21.19 -7.66
C VAL A 164 -8.29 22.44 -8.05
N GLN A 165 -7.31 22.37 -8.97
CA GLN A 165 -6.54 23.55 -9.39
C GLN A 165 -7.40 24.75 -9.77
N PRO A 166 -8.39 24.64 -10.68
CA PRO A 166 -9.26 25.77 -11.01
C PRO A 166 -10.17 26.20 -9.85
N LEU A 167 -10.62 25.24 -9.00
CA LEU A 167 -11.46 25.56 -7.84
C LEU A 167 -10.70 26.32 -6.72
N ALA A 168 -9.40 26.12 -6.64
CA ALA A 168 -8.55 26.79 -5.67
C ALA A 168 -8.13 28.21 -6.08
N GLY A 169 -8.63 28.71 -7.20
CA GLY A 169 -8.30 30.07 -7.69
C GLY A 169 -6.90 30.19 -8.26
N ALA A 170 -6.24 29.09 -8.57
CA ALA A 170 -4.96 29.07 -9.29
C ALA A 170 -5.17 29.47 -10.77
N THR A 171 -5.75 30.66 -10.98
CA THR A 171 -6.06 31.22 -12.33
C THR A 171 -4.80 31.70 -13.08
N GLY A 172 -3.62 31.22 -12.72
CA GLY A 172 -2.34 31.57 -13.35
C GLY A 172 -1.59 30.38 -13.95
N ALA A 173 -2.14 29.15 -13.86
CA ALA A 173 -1.54 28.06 -14.59
C ALA A 173 -1.93 28.19 -16.06
N GLU A 174 -0.96 28.58 -16.90
CA GLU A 174 -1.06 28.49 -18.35
C GLU A 174 -1.71 27.15 -18.72
N THR A 175 -2.60 27.13 -19.72
CA THR A 175 -3.27 25.94 -20.28
C THR A 175 -2.32 24.75 -20.57
N GLY A 176 -1.01 24.98 -20.50
CA GLY A 176 0.05 23.98 -20.58
C GLY A 176 0.29 23.14 -19.30
N ALA A 177 -0.07 23.67 -18.11
CA ALA A 177 0.21 22.96 -16.83
C ALA A 177 -0.72 21.76 -16.61
N GLU A 178 -2.00 21.86 -17.00
CA GLU A 178 -2.96 20.76 -16.92
C GLU A 178 -2.57 19.60 -17.84
N THR A 179 -2.20 19.91 -19.08
CA THR A 179 -1.68 18.92 -20.06
C THR A 179 -0.37 18.31 -19.55
N GLY A 180 0.47 19.09 -18.86
CA GLY A 180 1.71 18.63 -18.25
C GLY A 180 1.51 17.59 -17.15
N ILE A 181 0.54 17.79 -16.24
CA ILE A 181 0.25 16.84 -15.14
C ILE A 181 -0.30 15.52 -15.68
N VAL A 182 -1.25 15.57 -16.62
CA VAL A 182 -1.79 14.36 -17.26
C VAL A 182 -0.69 13.59 -17.99
N MET A 183 0.15 14.31 -18.75
CA MET A 183 1.25 13.70 -19.48
C MET A 183 2.30 13.10 -18.53
N ALA A 184 2.62 13.78 -17.42
CA ALA A 184 3.52 13.26 -16.39
C ALA A 184 2.96 11.97 -15.74
N LEU A 185 1.66 11.96 -15.38
CA LEU A 185 0.99 10.79 -14.86
C LEU A 185 0.96 9.63 -15.87
N LEU A 186 0.58 9.92 -17.12
CA LEU A 186 0.59 8.90 -18.17
C LEU A 186 1.99 8.35 -18.39
N ARG A 187 3.01 9.20 -18.41
CA ARG A 187 4.42 8.79 -18.51
C ARG A 187 4.80 7.90 -17.31
N GLU A 188 4.45 8.32 -16.10
CA GLU A 188 4.75 7.57 -14.88
C GLU A 188 4.09 6.18 -14.89
N VAL A 189 2.78 6.11 -15.11
CA VAL A 189 2.03 4.83 -15.08
C VAL A 189 2.41 3.95 -16.27
N LEU A 190 2.34 4.46 -17.51
CA LEU A 190 2.67 3.67 -18.70
C LEU A 190 4.14 3.31 -18.77
N GLY A 191 5.04 4.24 -18.41
CA GLY A 191 6.47 4.00 -18.32
C GLY A 191 6.81 2.91 -17.30
N SER A 192 6.19 2.95 -16.13
CA SER A 192 6.32 1.92 -15.10
C SER A 192 5.85 0.55 -15.59
N ILE A 193 4.69 0.50 -16.28
CA ILE A 193 4.16 -0.74 -16.84
C ILE A 193 5.11 -1.27 -17.93
N LEU A 194 5.58 -0.45 -18.84
CA LEU A 194 6.46 -0.86 -19.94
C LEU A 194 7.82 -1.34 -19.41
N LEU A 195 8.42 -0.60 -18.48
CA LEU A 195 9.70 -0.97 -17.86
C LEU A 195 9.58 -2.26 -17.07
N GLY A 196 8.52 -2.39 -16.27
CA GLY A 196 8.23 -3.60 -15.49
C GLY A 196 7.98 -4.81 -16.39
N ALA A 197 7.19 -4.65 -17.46
CA ALA A 197 6.92 -5.72 -18.40
C ALA A 197 8.18 -6.18 -19.13
N ALA A 198 9.00 -5.25 -19.63
CA ALA A 198 10.27 -5.56 -20.30
C ALA A 198 11.22 -6.33 -19.36
N ALA A 199 11.35 -5.86 -18.11
CA ALA A 199 12.20 -6.52 -17.11
C ALA A 199 11.65 -7.89 -16.68
N GLY A 200 10.33 -8.03 -16.55
CA GLY A 200 9.68 -9.30 -16.25
C GLY A 200 9.91 -10.35 -17.33
N VAL A 201 9.81 -9.97 -18.62
CA VAL A 201 10.12 -10.85 -19.76
C VAL A 201 11.59 -11.23 -19.78
N LEU A 202 12.49 -10.25 -19.61
CA LEU A 202 13.95 -10.50 -19.55
C LEU A 202 14.31 -11.42 -18.37
N GLY A 203 13.75 -11.17 -17.19
CA GLY A 203 13.93 -12.01 -15.99
C GLY A 203 13.43 -13.43 -16.22
N GLY A 204 12.27 -13.60 -16.86
CA GLY A 204 11.73 -14.91 -17.23
C GLY A 204 12.63 -15.67 -18.21
N TRP A 205 13.18 -14.98 -19.19
CA TRP A 205 14.11 -15.56 -20.16
C TRP A 205 15.47 -15.95 -19.53
N LEU A 206 15.99 -15.10 -18.62
CA LEU A 206 17.23 -15.37 -17.89
C LEU A 206 17.07 -16.55 -16.92
N SER A 207 15.99 -16.55 -16.11
CA SER A 207 15.77 -17.59 -15.10
C SER A 207 15.62 -19.00 -15.71
N GLY A 208 15.17 -19.11 -16.96
CA GLY A 208 15.11 -20.37 -17.70
C GLY A 208 16.48 -20.95 -18.15
N ARG A 209 17.54 -20.17 -18.06
CA ARG A 209 18.90 -20.57 -18.50
C ARG A 209 19.84 -20.95 -17.34
N LEU A 210 19.40 -20.76 -16.11
CA LEU A 210 20.23 -20.99 -14.95
C LEU A 210 20.15 -22.44 -14.47
N ALA A 211 21.33 -23.04 -14.25
CA ALA A 211 21.42 -24.41 -13.79
C ALA A 211 20.99 -24.56 -12.32
N PRO A 212 20.41 -25.69 -11.90
CA PRO A 212 20.17 -25.99 -10.50
C PRO A 212 21.45 -25.89 -9.67
N GLY A 213 21.44 -25.11 -8.59
CA GLY A 213 22.60 -24.91 -7.70
C GLY A 213 23.35 -23.58 -7.84
N GLN A 214 22.94 -22.68 -8.74
CA GLN A 214 23.46 -21.33 -8.82
C GLN A 214 22.76 -20.38 -7.83
N PRO A 215 23.39 -19.24 -7.43
CA PRO A 215 22.87 -18.35 -6.38
C PRO A 215 21.66 -17.54 -6.87
N LEU A 216 20.50 -18.21 -6.91
CA LEU A 216 19.21 -17.63 -7.31
C LEU A 216 18.79 -16.40 -6.50
N GLN A 217 19.26 -16.29 -5.24
CA GLN A 217 18.98 -15.15 -4.37
C GLN A 217 19.55 -13.85 -4.91
N ILE A 218 20.82 -13.89 -5.37
CA ILE A 218 21.51 -12.70 -5.92
C ILE A 218 20.81 -12.24 -7.19
N GLU A 219 20.35 -13.15 -8.03
CA GLU A 219 19.65 -12.83 -9.28
C GLU A 219 18.29 -12.19 -9.04
N ALA A 220 17.51 -12.75 -8.10
CA ALA A 220 16.22 -12.19 -7.74
C ALA A 220 16.39 -10.78 -7.13
N LEU A 221 17.38 -10.60 -6.25
CA LEU A 221 17.74 -9.29 -5.69
C LEU A 221 18.25 -8.32 -6.75
N ALA A 222 19.13 -8.79 -7.66
CA ALA A 222 19.65 -7.98 -8.75
C ALA A 222 18.51 -7.49 -9.65
N LEU A 223 17.56 -8.37 -9.99
CA LEU A 223 16.39 -7.99 -10.78
C LEU A 223 15.58 -6.88 -10.07
N VAL A 224 15.17 -7.11 -8.82
CA VAL A 224 14.33 -6.17 -8.07
C VAL A 224 15.05 -4.84 -7.86
N PHE A 225 16.33 -4.85 -7.43
CA PHE A 225 17.05 -3.61 -7.12
C PHE A 225 17.48 -2.82 -8.37
N THR A 226 17.91 -3.52 -9.44
CA THR A 226 18.21 -2.83 -10.70
C THR A 226 16.97 -2.18 -11.27
N LEU A 227 15.84 -2.89 -11.21
CA LEU A 227 14.57 -2.37 -11.69
C LEU A 227 14.06 -1.19 -10.87
N THR A 228 14.19 -1.28 -9.54
CA THR A 228 13.88 -0.19 -8.62
C THR A 228 14.75 1.04 -8.89
N GLY A 229 16.07 0.84 -9.03
CA GLY A 229 17.00 1.93 -9.36
C GLY A 229 16.71 2.56 -10.73
N ALA A 230 16.38 1.75 -11.74
CA ALA A 230 16.00 2.24 -13.07
C ALA A 230 14.70 3.04 -13.02
N ALA A 231 13.69 2.57 -12.27
CA ALA A 231 12.43 3.30 -12.10
C ALA A 231 12.65 4.66 -11.45
N LEU A 232 13.42 4.71 -10.37
CA LEU A 232 13.76 5.98 -9.68
C LEU A 232 14.56 6.93 -10.59
N ALA A 233 15.53 6.41 -11.36
CA ALA A 233 16.33 7.23 -12.28
C ALA A 233 15.54 7.80 -13.46
N LEU A 234 14.40 7.20 -13.79
CA LEU A 234 13.51 7.62 -14.88
C LEU A 234 12.27 8.40 -14.37
N ASP A 235 12.22 8.72 -13.08
CA ASP A 235 11.05 9.34 -12.41
C ASP A 235 9.77 8.53 -12.63
N LEU A 236 9.86 7.19 -12.47
CA LEU A 236 8.76 6.24 -12.57
C LEU A 236 8.43 5.64 -11.21
N SER A 237 7.20 5.13 -11.06
CA SER A 237 6.79 4.42 -9.86
C SER A 237 7.50 3.06 -9.73
N TYR A 238 8.43 2.94 -8.77
CA TYR A 238 9.11 1.69 -8.49
C TYR A 238 8.15 0.59 -8.00
N LEU A 239 7.05 0.96 -7.32
CA LEU A 239 6.02 0.03 -6.87
C LEU A 239 5.30 -0.62 -8.06
N ILE A 240 4.77 0.20 -8.99
CA ILE A 240 4.10 -0.31 -10.19
C ILE A 240 5.09 -1.11 -11.05
N THR A 241 6.30 -0.61 -11.21
CA THR A 241 7.33 -1.24 -12.06
C THR A 241 7.71 -2.64 -11.55
N THR A 242 8.01 -2.78 -10.26
CA THR A 242 8.38 -4.08 -9.66
C THR A 242 7.19 -5.03 -9.58
N MET A 243 5.99 -4.53 -9.31
CA MET A 243 4.76 -5.33 -9.32
C MET A 243 4.45 -5.88 -10.71
N VAL A 244 4.53 -5.05 -11.76
CA VAL A 244 4.31 -5.50 -13.14
C VAL A 244 5.39 -6.52 -13.56
N ALA A 245 6.65 -6.31 -13.16
CA ALA A 245 7.70 -7.29 -13.41
C ALA A 245 7.39 -8.64 -12.76
N GLY A 246 6.93 -8.65 -11.50
CA GLY A 246 6.48 -9.86 -10.82
C GLY A 246 5.28 -10.51 -11.52
N ALA A 247 4.29 -9.71 -11.95
CA ALA A 247 3.12 -10.19 -12.67
C ALA A 247 3.48 -10.81 -14.02
N VAL A 248 4.40 -10.20 -14.78
CA VAL A 248 4.87 -10.76 -16.04
C VAL A 248 5.69 -12.02 -15.82
N LEU A 249 6.60 -12.00 -14.83
CA LEU A 249 7.44 -13.15 -14.51
C LEU A 249 6.61 -14.40 -14.16
N VAL A 250 5.58 -14.27 -13.30
CA VAL A 250 4.72 -15.40 -12.90
C VAL A 250 3.96 -16.00 -14.08
N ASN A 251 3.68 -15.19 -15.11
CA ASN A 251 2.91 -15.63 -16.29
C ASN A 251 3.77 -16.08 -17.46
N THR A 252 5.10 -15.82 -17.46
CA THR A 252 6.00 -16.12 -18.58
C THR A 252 7.09 -17.14 -18.26
N ALA A 253 7.53 -17.23 -17.01
CA ALA A 253 8.63 -18.10 -16.62
C ALA A 253 8.16 -19.49 -16.17
N HIS A 254 8.78 -20.55 -16.71
CA HIS A 254 8.48 -21.95 -16.31
C HIS A 254 8.94 -22.30 -14.89
N HIS A 255 9.88 -21.52 -14.31
CA HIS A 255 10.45 -21.74 -12.98
C HIS A 255 10.31 -20.51 -12.09
N HIS A 256 9.23 -19.74 -12.26
CA HIS A 256 8.97 -18.49 -11.54
C HIS A 256 8.94 -18.65 -10.01
N ASP A 257 8.47 -19.78 -9.49
CA ASP A 257 8.34 -20.04 -8.06
C ASP A 257 9.66 -19.81 -7.29
N ARG A 258 10.80 -20.07 -7.92
CA ARG A 258 12.13 -19.93 -7.29
C ARG A 258 12.47 -18.47 -6.96
N ALA A 259 12.28 -17.55 -7.91
CA ALA A 259 12.58 -16.12 -7.69
C ALA A 259 11.69 -15.52 -6.60
N PHE A 260 10.40 -15.85 -6.59
CA PHE A 260 9.46 -15.38 -5.56
C PHE A 260 9.82 -15.95 -4.19
N HIS A 261 10.16 -17.24 -4.12
CA HIS A 261 10.54 -17.90 -2.86
C HIS A 261 11.80 -17.26 -2.25
N GLU A 262 12.80 -16.98 -3.06
CA GLU A 262 14.04 -16.33 -2.60
C GLU A 262 13.78 -14.90 -2.08
N ILE A 263 12.99 -14.10 -2.79
CA ILE A 263 12.59 -12.76 -2.31
C ILE A 263 11.76 -12.86 -1.02
N GLU A 264 10.86 -13.85 -0.91
CA GLU A 264 10.04 -14.06 0.28
C GLU A 264 10.89 -14.35 1.52
N HIS A 265 11.98 -15.13 1.37
CA HIS A 265 12.91 -15.41 2.46
C HIS A 265 13.74 -14.19 2.88
N ILE A 266 14.20 -13.40 1.91
CA ILE A 266 15.11 -12.27 2.18
C ILE A 266 14.35 -11.02 2.64
N LYS A 267 13.09 -10.83 2.24
CA LYS A 267 12.33 -9.61 2.59
C LYS A 267 12.21 -9.36 4.09
N TRP A 268 12.19 -10.42 4.91
CA TRP A 268 11.87 -10.31 6.32
C TRP A 268 12.79 -9.38 7.12
N PRO A 269 14.14 -9.47 7.04
CA PRO A 269 15.02 -8.49 7.67
C PRO A 269 14.74 -7.04 7.28
N PHE A 270 14.45 -6.79 6.00
CA PHE A 270 14.15 -5.44 5.52
C PHE A 270 12.78 -4.95 6.04
N MET A 271 11.80 -5.83 6.13
CA MET A 271 10.49 -5.51 6.71
C MET A 271 10.59 -5.18 8.20
N VAL A 272 11.43 -5.91 8.96
CA VAL A 272 11.70 -5.60 10.37
C VAL A 272 12.31 -4.21 10.50
N LEU A 273 13.36 -3.91 9.71
CA LEU A 273 13.98 -2.59 9.69
C LEU A 273 12.97 -1.51 9.32
N PHE A 274 12.20 -1.74 8.26
CA PHE A 274 11.19 -0.79 7.78
C PHE A 274 10.14 -0.49 8.85
N PHE A 275 9.46 -1.50 9.40
CA PHE A 275 8.37 -1.25 10.36
C PHE A 275 8.86 -0.74 11.72
N VAL A 276 10.01 -1.21 12.24
CA VAL A 276 10.54 -0.69 13.50
C VAL A 276 10.99 0.76 13.33
N LEU A 277 11.66 1.12 12.23
CA LEU A 277 12.07 2.49 11.99
C LEU A 277 10.88 3.40 11.65
N ALA A 278 9.89 2.91 10.88
CA ALA A 278 8.63 3.63 10.68
C ALA A 278 7.92 3.89 12.01
N GLY A 279 7.82 2.87 12.86
CA GLY A 279 7.27 3.04 14.21
C GLY A 279 8.05 4.04 15.07
N ALA A 280 9.40 4.06 14.96
CA ALA A 280 10.24 4.99 15.73
C ALA A 280 10.06 6.47 15.32
N THR A 281 9.60 6.72 14.10
CA THR A 281 9.29 8.07 13.59
C THR A 281 7.84 8.50 13.82
N LEU A 282 6.96 7.59 14.30
CA LEU A 282 5.57 7.93 14.60
C LEU A 282 5.48 9.00 15.69
N ASP A 283 4.73 10.06 15.41
CA ASP A 283 4.47 11.14 16.35
C ASP A 283 3.04 11.02 16.93
N LEU A 284 2.96 10.58 18.20
CA LEU A 284 1.68 10.55 18.91
C LEU A 284 1.10 11.94 19.16
N GLY A 285 1.95 12.98 19.17
CA GLY A 285 1.51 14.38 19.25
C GLY A 285 0.69 14.78 18.03
N ALA A 286 1.06 14.31 16.84
CA ALA A 286 0.29 14.52 15.62
C ALA A 286 -1.11 13.91 15.72
N VAL A 287 -1.25 12.72 16.32
CA VAL A 287 -2.57 12.10 16.56
C VAL A 287 -3.41 12.92 17.53
N ALA A 288 -2.81 13.42 18.62
CA ALA A 288 -3.52 14.27 19.58
C ALA A 288 -3.96 15.61 18.96
N ALA A 289 -3.17 16.15 18.03
CA ALA A 289 -3.48 17.39 17.31
C ALA A 289 -4.62 17.25 16.28
N LEU A 290 -5.00 16.03 15.89
CA LEU A 290 -6.08 15.82 14.91
C LEU A 290 -7.43 16.42 15.34
N GLY A 291 -7.73 16.47 16.63
CA GLY A 291 -9.00 16.97 17.14
C GLY A 291 -10.23 16.31 16.50
N LEU A 292 -11.32 17.08 16.43
CA LEU A 292 -12.59 16.59 15.87
C LEU A 292 -12.49 16.31 14.37
N LEU A 293 -11.74 17.11 13.62
CA LEU A 293 -11.56 16.93 12.18
C LEU A 293 -10.85 15.62 11.87
N GLY A 294 -9.82 15.28 12.64
CA GLY A 294 -9.12 14.00 12.48
C GLY A 294 -9.99 12.80 12.80
N ALA A 295 -10.76 12.89 13.90
CA ALA A 295 -11.71 11.85 14.25
C ALA A 295 -12.76 11.65 13.15
N ALA A 296 -13.26 12.74 12.55
CA ALA A 296 -14.18 12.69 11.42
C ALA A 296 -13.53 12.06 10.18
N PHE A 297 -12.32 12.49 9.81
CA PHE A 297 -11.60 11.94 8.67
C PHE A 297 -11.36 10.42 8.80
N VAL A 298 -10.86 9.99 9.97
CA VAL A 298 -10.63 8.56 10.26
C VAL A 298 -11.94 7.78 10.18
N SER A 299 -13.02 8.30 10.80
CA SER A 299 -14.33 7.65 10.80
C SER A 299 -14.93 7.56 9.40
N LEU A 300 -14.89 8.65 8.62
CA LEU A 300 -15.35 8.67 7.23
C LEU A 300 -14.60 7.68 6.36
N ARG A 301 -13.27 7.57 6.53
CA ARG A 301 -12.48 6.59 5.80
C ARG A 301 -12.85 5.16 6.17
N ILE A 302 -13.05 4.85 7.44
CA ILE A 302 -13.51 3.51 7.88
C ILE A 302 -14.85 3.19 7.23
N VAL A 303 -15.83 4.10 7.33
CA VAL A 303 -17.15 3.93 6.72
C VAL A 303 -17.04 3.75 5.21
N ALA A 304 -16.25 4.57 4.54
CA ALA A 304 -16.02 4.52 3.11
C ALA A 304 -15.46 3.17 2.66
N ARG A 305 -14.43 2.68 3.37
CA ARG A 305 -13.81 1.38 3.09
C ARG A 305 -14.79 0.22 3.29
N VAL A 306 -15.58 0.25 4.37
CA VAL A 306 -16.57 -0.78 4.65
C VAL A 306 -17.69 -0.76 3.60
N LEU A 307 -18.24 0.41 3.28
CA LEU A 307 -19.29 0.54 2.26
C LEU A 307 -18.80 0.22 0.86
N GLY A 308 -17.62 0.74 0.48
CA GLY A 308 -17.00 0.47 -0.82
C GLY A 308 -16.64 -1.01 -0.99
N GLY A 309 -16.07 -1.63 0.05
CA GLY A 309 -15.76 -3.06 0.07
C GLY A 309 -17.01 -3.93 -0.04
N TRP A 310 -18.06 -3.58 0.71
CA TRP A 310 -19.36 -4.27 0.64
C TRP A 310 -20.02 -4.11 -0.74
N ALA A 311 -20.14 -2.90 -1.24
CA ALA A 311 -20.74 -2.64 -2.55
C ALA A 311 -19.97 -3.30 -3.68
N GLY A 312 -18.64 -3.17 -3.65
CA GLY A 312 -17.76 -3.81 -4.63
C GLY A 312 -17.84 -5.34 -4.60
N ALA A 313 -17.97 -5.93 -3.41
CA ALA A 313 -18.14 -7.36 -3.24
C ALA A 313 -19.46 -7.86 -3.85
N GLN A 314 -20.55 -7.13 -3.64
CA GLN A 314 -21.85 -7.44 -4.23
C GLN A 314 -21.80 -7.34 -5.76
N LEU A 315 -21.25 -6.25 -6.30
CA LEU A 315 -21.15 -6.01 -7.74
C LEU A 315 -20.15 -6.97 -8.41
N GLY A 316 -19.07 -7.33 -7.70
CA GLY A 316 -18.05 -8.26 -8.16
C GLY A 316 -18.46 -9.72 -8.13
N GLY A 317 -19.62 -10.03 -7.51
CA GLY A 317 -20.15 -11.41 -7.42
C GLY A 317 -19.37 -12.28 -6.45
N THR A 318 -18.77 -11.70 -5.41
CA THR A 318 -18.11 -12.46 -4.33
C THR A 318 -19.14 -13.06 -3.38
N ALA A 319 -18.72 -14.04 -2.56
CA ALA A 319 -19.62 -14.66 -1.57
C ALA A 319 -20.20 -13.59 -0.63
N PRO A 320 -21.55 -13.50 -0.47
CA PRO A 320 -22.19 -12.46 0.36
C PRO A 320 -21.67 -12.44 1.81
N ALA A 321 -21.32 -13.60 2.34
CA ALA A 321 -20.72 -13.75 3.66
C ALA A 321 -19.41 -12.98 3.83
N HIS A 322 -18.62 -12.83 2.77
CA HIS A 322 -17.34 -12.14 2.79
C HIS A 322 -17.45 -10.63 2.47
N ALA A 323 -18.59 -10.16 1.97
CA ALA A 323 -18.75 -8.81 1.45
C ALA A 323 -18.34 -7.72 2.46
N MET A 324 -18.77 -7.85 3.72
CA MET A 324 -18.44 -6.89 4.79
C MET A 324 -16.99 -6.99 5.29
N LEU A 325 -16.23 -8.01 4.91
CA LEU A 325 -14.88 -8.25 5.40
C LEU A 325 -13.79 -7.58 4.56
N TYR A 326 -14.08 -7.28 3.28
CA TYR A 326 -13.08 -6.63 2.41
C TYR A 326 -12.72 -5.22 2.88
N GLY A 327 -13.69 -4.43 3.34
CA GLY A 327 -13.45 -3.08 3.84
C GLY A 327 -12.46 -3.05 5.01
N PRO A 328 -12.73 -3.76 6.11
CA PRO A 328 -11.78 -3.88 7.24
C PRO A 328 -10.41 -4.44 6.83
N ALA A 329 -10.36 -5.37 5.87
CA ALA A 329 -9.10 -5.92 5.39
C ALA A 329 -8.24 -4.93 4.59
N LEU A 330 -8.84 -3.85 4.07
CA LEU A 330 -8.20 -2.80 3.27
C LEU A 330 -7.96 -1.50 4.06
N LEU A 331 -8.03 -1.53 5.39
CA LEU A 331 -7.80 -0.36 6.24
C LEU A 331 -6.33 0.04 6.44
N PRO A 332 -5.32 -0.85 6.41
CA PRO A 332 -3.93 -0.42 6.56
C PRO A 332 -3.58 0.71 5.57
N GLN A 333 -2.84 1.73 6.05
CA GLN A 333 -2.45 2.90 5.26
C GLN A 333 -1.05 3.35 5.69
N ALA A 334 -0.16 3.61 4.73
CA ALA A 334 1.21 4.02 5.02
C ALA A 334 1.76 5.01 3.97
N GLY A 335 2.97 4.79 3.50
CA GLY A 335 3.82 5.70 2.75
C GLY A 335 3.21 6.40 1.54
N VAL A 336 2.36 5.72 0.75
CA VAL A 336 1.72 6.33 -0.45
C VAL A 336 0.83 7.50 -0.05
N ALA A 337 0.08 7.38 1.06
CA ALA A 337 -0.75 8.48 1.56
C ALA A 337 0.10 9.69 1.98
N VAL A 338 1.24 9.47 2.63
CA VAL A 338 2.15 10.55 3.03
C VAL A 338 2.80 11.20 1.81
N GLY A 339 3.22 10.40 0.82
CA GLY A 339 3.78 10.91 -0.43
C GLY A 339 2.80 11.78 -1.22
N THR A 340 1.55 11.32 -1.38
CA THR A 340 0.50 12.12 -2.05
C THR A 340 0.11 13.36 -1.25
N ALA A 341 0.13 13.30 0.10
CA ALA A 341 -0.10 14.46 0.95
C ALA A 341 0.98 15.52 0.80
N LEU A 342 2.25 15.11 0.67
CA LEU A 342 3.37 16.04 0.44
C LEU A 342 3.18 16.76 -0.90
N ILE A 343 2.90 16.03 -1.98
CA ILE A 343 2.62 16.63 -3.30
C ILE A 343 1.41 17.57 -3.23
N ALA A 344 0.35 17.18 -2.51
CA ALA A 344 -0.81 18.05 -2.32
C ALA A 344 -0.47 19.32 -1.56
N ALA A 345 0.35 19.24 -0.50
CA ALA A 345 0.78 20.37 0.30
C ALA A 345 1.69 21.36 -0.48
N GLU A 346 2.56 20.81 -1.34
CA GLU A 346 3.40 21.61 -2.24
C GLU A 346 2.58 22.30 -3.34
N THR A 347 1.60 21.58 -3.92
CA THR A 347 0.74 22.11 -4.99
C THR A 347 -0.29 23.13 -4.46
N PHE A 348 -0.76 22.96 -3.23
CA PHE A 348 -1.77 23.79 -2.57
C PHE A 348 -1.28 24.27 -1.19
N PRO A 349 -0.30 25.21 -1.14
CA PRO A 349 0.32 25.64 0.11
C PRO A 349 -0.68 26.22 1.14
N GLN A 350 -1.79 26.81 0.66
CA GLN A 350 -2.86 27.34 1.50
C GLN A 350 -3.56 26.31 2.38
N TRP A 351 -3.42 25.01 2.08
CA TRP A 351 -4.00 23.90 2.83
C TRP A 351 -2.97 22.97 3.45
N ALA A 352 -1.67 23.27 3.30
CA ALA A 352 -0.57 22.42 3.78
C ALA A 352 -0.67 22.13 5.29
N ASP A 353 -1.03 23.15 6.08
CA ASP A 353 -1.19 23.08 7.54
C ASP A 353 -2.35 22.18 7.99
N ILE A 354 -3.24 21.79 7.08
CA ILE A 354 -4.34 20.83 7.34
C ILE A 354 -4.00 19.47 6.75
N ILE A 355 -3.53 19.43 5.50
CA ILE A 355 -3.26 18.18 4.77
C ILE A 355 -2.21 17.33 5.49
N MET A 356 -1.06 17.94 5.82
CA MET A 356 0.05 17.18 6.38
C MET A 356 -0.24 16.61 7.77
N PRO A 357 -0.65 17.41 8.79
CA PRO A 357 -0.93 16.85 10.11
C PRO A 357 -2.08 15.83 10.09
N LEU A 358 -3.14 16.08 9.30
CA LEU A 358 -4.28 15.21 9.20
C LEU A 358 -3.89 13.85 8.59
N THR A 359 -3.11 13.86 7.52
CA THR A 359 -2.64 12.63 6.87
C THR A 359 -1.67 11.86 7.76
N LEU A 360 -0.67 12.53 8.34
CA LEU A 360 0.31 11.89 9.21
C LEU A 360 -0.36 11.23 10.42
N GLY A 361 -1.23 11.98 11.12
CA GLY A 361 -1.92 11.44 12.28
C GLY A 361 -2.88 10.31 11.93
N ALA A 362 -3.63 10.41 10.82
CA ALA A 362 -4.49 9.33 10.36
C ALA A 362 -3.68 8.09 9.95
N THR A 363 -2.52 8.28 9.30
CA THR A 363 -1.62 7.16 8.96
C THR A 363 -1.19 6.41 10.22
N VAL A 364 -0.80 7.11 11.29
CA VAL A 364 -0.47 6.46 12.57
C VAL A 364 -1.63 5.59 13.08
N VAL A 365 -2.84 6.13 13.04
CA VAL A 365 -4.05 5.38 13.46
C VAL A 365 -4.24 4.13 12.60
N PHE A 366 -4.12 4.24 11.28
CA PHE A 366 -4.38 3.13 10.37
C PHE A 366 -3.22 2.11 10.30
N GLU A 367 -2.00 2.52 10.58
CA GLU A 367 -0.88 1.58 10.74
C GLU A 367 -1.03 0.73 12.02
N LEU A 368 -1.58 1.29 13.08
CA LEU A 368 -1.79 0.57 14.33
C LEU A 368 -3.07 -0.29 14.32
N LEU A 369 -4.17 0.24 13.79
CA LEU A 369 -5.48 -0.44 13.80
C LEU A 369 -5.72 -1.30 12.56
N GLY A 370 -5.17 -0.91 11.42
CA GLY A 370 -5.42 -1.57 10.14
C GLY A 370 -5.02 -3.05 10.13
N PRO A 371 -3.76 -3.39 10.45
CA PRO A 371 -3.32 -4.79 10.43
C PRO A 371 -4.10 -5.73 11.36
N PRO A 372 -4.45 -5.35 12.61
CA PRO A 372 -5.34 -6.15 13.46
C PRO A 372 -6.71 -6.41 12.85
N LEU A 373 -7.31 -5.37 12.24
CA LEU A 373 -8.62 -5.49 11.59
C LEU A 373 -8.55 -6.34 10.32
N ALA A 374 -7.47 -6.22 9.56
CA ALA A 374 -7.21 -7.08 8.41
C ALA A 374 -7.05 -8.55 8.82
N LEU A 375 -6.27 -8.84 9.87
CA LEU A 375 -6.12 -10.20 10.41
C LEU A 375 -7.45 -10.77 10.90
N TRP A 376 -8.25 -9.96 11.60
CA TRP A 376 -9.58 -10.33 12.05
C TRP A 376 -10.48 -10.69 10.86
N ALA A 377 -10.51 -9.87 9.82
CA ALA A 377 -11.33 -10.10 8.63
C ALA A 377 -10.93 -11.40 7.91
N ILE A 378 -9.62 -11.65 7.76
CA ILE A 378 -9.09 -12.88 7.13
C ILE A 378 -9.47 -14.12 7.97
N LYS A 379 -9.28 -14.09 9.29
CA LYS A 379 -9.67 -15.21 10.17
C LYS A 379 -11.18 -15.44 10.13
N ARG A 380 -11.96 -14.38 10.08
CA ARG A 380 -13.43 -14.46 10.02
C ARG A 380 -13.90 -15.03 8.70
N SER A 381 -13.25 -14.69 7.57
CA SER A 381 -13.58 -15.27 6.26
C SER A 381 -13.34 -16.79 6.22
N ALA A 382 -12.29 -17.26 6.89
CA ALA A 382 -11.97 -18.69 6.97
C ALA A 382 -12.96 -19.49 7.83
N ALA A 383 -13.57 -18.83 8.84
CA ALA A 383 -14.55 -19.46 9.74
C ALA A 383 -15.96 -19.58 9.11
N GLN A 384 -16.20 -18.95 7.97
CA GLN A 384 -17.48 -19.01 7.28
C GLN A 384 -17.51 -20.18 6.29
N PRO A 385 -18.59 -20.97 6.22
CA PRO A 385 -18.65 -22.09 5.28
C PRO A 385 -18.49 -21.59 3.85
N GLN A 386 -17.55 -22.17 3.12
CA GLN A 386 -17.45 -21.99 1.68
C GLN A 386 -18.68 -22.67 1.07
N HIS A 387 -19.74 -21.93 0.80
CA HIS A 387 -20.80 -22.46 -0.05
C HIS A 387 -20.18 -22.75 -1.41
N SER A 388 -20.00 -24.04 -1.71
CA SER A 388 -19.61 -24.52 -3.01
C SER A 388 -20.56 -23.90 -4.04
N GLN A 389 -20.03 -22.97 -4.83
CA GLN A 389 -20.69 -22.60 -6.08
C GLN A 389 -20.72 -23.86 -6.95
N LYS A 390 -21.92 -24.47 -7.02
CA LYS A 390 -22.25 -25.44 -8.05
C LYS A 390 -22.45 -24.72 -9.38
#